data_79a6b827784859811295f721928ae09d
#
_entry.id   79a6b827784859811295f721928ae09d
#
_cell.length_a   1.000
_cell.length_b   1.000
_cell.length_c   1.000
_cell.angle_alpha   90.00
_cell.angle_beta   90.00
_cell.angle_gamma   90.00
#
_symmetry.space_group_name_H-M   'P 1'
#
loop_
_entity.id
_entity.type
_entity.pdbx_description
1 polymer ?
#
loop_
_entity_poly.entity_id
_entity_poly.type
_entity_poly.pdbx_seq_one_letter_code
_entity_poly.pdbx_strand_id
1 'polypeptide(L)'
;MKKVISVRFKENGKSYYFDPAGADIKTGEYVIVETARGVECGEVVQGVKEIADSAVPKALKPITRMADSVDVRRMRQNREDEKRAYHTCQECIARHGLEMKLVEAEYTLDRSKIMFYFTADGRVDFRELVKDLAGIFHTRIEPVSYTHLT
;
A
#
# COMPACT_ATOMS: atom_id res chain seq x y z
N MET A 1 20.35 5.09 -21.59
CA MET A 1 20.00 3.90 -20.75
C MET A 1 19.99 4.29 -19.28
N LYS A 2 19.02 3.82 -18.59
CA LYS A 2 18.84 4.11 -17.16
C LYS A 2 18.69 2.81 -16.39
N LYS A 3 19.32 2.72 -15.21
CA LYS A 3 19.18 1.55 -14.35
C LYS A 3 17.92 1.65 -13.51
N VAL A 4 17.14 0.59 -13.46
CA VAL A 4 15.90 0.51 -12.68
C VAL A 4 15.78 -0.85 -12.04
N ILE A 5 14.92 -0.92 -11.02
CA ILE A 5 14.45 -2.19 -10.48
C ILE A 5 12.91 -2.17 -10.56
N SER A 6 12.31 -3.34 -10.53
CA SER A 6 10.84 -3.44 -10.46
C SER A 6 10.45 -3.93 -9.07
N VAL A 7 9.55 -3.21 -8.43
CA VAL A 7 9.13 -3.47 -7.06
C VAL A 7 7.62 -3.68 -7.00
N ARG A 8 7.21 -4.69 -6.24
CA ARG A 8 5.81 -5.04 -6.05
C ARG A 8 5.45 -4.93 -4.58
N PHE A 9 4.31 -4.30 -4.28
CA PHE A 9 3.89 -4.10 -2.89
C PHE A 9 2.83 -5.10 -2.42
N LYS A 10 2.15 -5.77 -3.35
CA LYS A 10 1.13 -6.76 -3.04
C LYS A 10 1.43 -8.04 -3.78
N GLU A 11 1.05 -9.17 -3.17
CA GLU A 11 1.35 -10.47 -3.69
C GLU A 11 0.97 -10.69 -5.15
N ASN A 12 -0.18 -10.22 -5.57
CA ASN A 12 -0.63 -10.33 -6.95
C ASN A 12 -0.78 -8.96 -7.59
N GLY A 13 -0.06 -7.97 -7.08
CA GLY A 13 -0.16 -6.60 -7.57
C GLY A 13 0.78 -6.31 -8.71
N LYS A 14 0.64 -5.12 -9.27
CA LYS A 14 1.53 -4.62 -10.31
C LYS A 14 2.89 -4.29 -9.73
N SER A 15 3.90 -4.32 -10.58
CA SER A 15 5.22 -3.85 -10.22
C SER A 15 5.44 -2.45 -10.80
N TYR A 16 6.31 -1.71 -10.15
CA TYR A 16 6.62 -0.33 -10.53
C TYR A 16 8.13 -0.15 -10.57
N TYR A 17 8.60 0.71 -11.45
CA TYR A 17 10.03 1.01 -11.54
C TYR A 17 10.47 1.97 -10.46
N PHE A 18 11.63 1.70 -9.87
CA PHE A 18 12.31 2.58 -8.94
C PHE A 18 13.79 2.66 -9.31
N ASP A 19 14.44 3.75 -8.90
CA ASP A 19 15.86 3.94 -9.07
C ASP A 19 16.60 3.16 -7.98
N PRO A 20 17.51 2.25 -8.32
CA PRO A 20 18.24 1.51 -7.31
C PRO A 20 19.24 2.36 -6.52
N ALA A 21 19.42 3.63 -6.90
CA ALA A 21 20.30 4.57 -6.19
C ALA A 21 21.74 4.06 -6.01
N GLY A 22 22.26 3.39 -7.03
CA GLY A 22 23.62 2.88 -7.01
C GLY A 22 23.83 1.57 -6.27
N ALA A 23 22.77 1.00 -5.68
CA ALA A 23 22.88 -0.27 -4.98
C ALA A 23 22.80 -1.45 -5.94
N ASP A 24 23.47 -2.55 -5.59
CA ASP A 24 23.38 -3.79 -6.35
C ASP A 24 22.22 -4.60 -5.77
N ILE A 25 21.06 -4.46 -6.37
CA ILE A 25 19.84 -5.07 -5.87
C ILE A 25 19.43 -6.24 -6.75
N LYS A 26 19.11 -7.36 -6.12
CA LYS A 26 18.78 -8.59 -6.81
C LYS A 26 17.32 -8.96 -6.63
N THR A 27 16.80 -9.70 -7.59
CA THR A 27 15.45 -10.25 -7.52
C THR A 27 15.29 -11.06 -6.24
N GLY A 28 14.19 -10.86 -5.55
CA GLY A 28 13.90 -11.54 -4.27
C GLY A 28 14.28 -10.73 -3.04
N GLU A 29 15.05 -9.66 -3.19
CA GLU A 29 15.35 -8.78 -2.08
C GLU A 29 14.20 -7.82 -1.84
N TYR A 30 14.23 -7.11 -0.72
CA TYR A 30 13.18 -6.16 -0.34
C TYR A 30 13.78 -4.78 -0.14
N VAL A 31 13.01 -3.77 -0.49
CA VAL A 31 13.45 -2.37 -0.39
C VAL A 31 12.40 -1.52 0.32
N ILE A 32 12.86 -0.44 0.93
CA ILE A 32 11.98 0.57 1.52
C ILE A 32 11.94 1.74 0.56
N VAL A 33 10.73 2.20 0.26
CA VAL A 33 10.51 3.34 -0.64
C VAL A 33 9.46 4.27 -0.04
N GLU A 34 9.42 5.50 -0.49
CA GLU A 34 8.37 6.43 -0.13
C GLU A 34 7.44 6.58 -1.33
N THR A 35 6.16 6.42 -1.10
CA THR A 35 5.14 6.58 -2.14
C THR A 35 4.10 7.59 -1.64
N ALA A 36 3.10 7.89 -2.46
CA ALA A 36 2.01 8.76 -2.05
C ALA A 36 1.28 8.26 -0.80
N ARG A 37 1.38 6.96 -0.51
CA ARG A 37 0.75 6.34 0.66
C ARG A 37 1.64 6.38 1.90
N GLY A 38 2.87 6.82 1.78
CA GLY A 38 3.86 6.87 2.85
C GLY A 38 5.01 5.92 2.61
N VAL A 39 5.67 5.49 3.68
CA VAL A 39 6.82 4.59 3.62
C VAL A 39 6.31 3.15 3.44
N GLU A 40 6.80 2.47 2.43
CA GLU A 40 6.39 1.09 2.13
C GLU A 40 7.57 0.17 1.95
N CYS A 41 7.36 -1.10 2.28
CA CYS A 41 8.33 -2.18 2.03
C CYS A 41 7.84 -2.99 0.84
N GLY A 42 8.65 -3.10 -0.19
CA GLY A 42 8.28 -3.82 -1.40
C GLY A 42 9.25 -4.92 -1.77
N GLU A 43 8.75 -5.88 -2.50
CA GLU A 43 9.55 -7.00 -3.00
C GLU A 43 10.12 -6.67 -4.38
N VAL A 44 11.42 -6.87 -4.56
CA VAL A 44 12.07 -6.67 -5.85
C VAL A 44 11.77 -7.90 -6.71
N VAL A 45 10.91 -7.69 -7.71
CA VAL A 45 10.54 -8.79 -8.62
C VAL A 45 11.47 -8.86 -9.84
N GLN A 46 12.19 -7.79 -10.11
CA GLN A 46 13.22 -7.74 -11.14
C GLN A 46 14.37 -6.90 -10.61
N GLY A 47 15.54 -7.51 -10.46
CA GLY A 47 16.75 -6.81 -10.02
C GLY A 47 17.22 -5.75 -11.01
N VAL A 48 18.34 -5.13 -10.75
CA VAL A 48 18.83 -4.00 -11.55
C VAL A 48 18.95 -4.39 -13.02
N LYS A 49 18.35 -3.59 -13.89
CA LYS A 49 18.49 -3.73 -15.32
C LYS A 49 18.52 -2.35 -15.96
N GLU A 50 19.03 -2.27 -17.18
CA GLU A 50 19.02 -1.02 -17.91
C GLU A 50 17.84 -1.00 -18.87
N ILE A 51 17.16 0.13 -18.95
CA ILE A 51 16.07 0.34 -19.90
C ILE A 51 16.32 1.64 -20.66
N ALA A 52 15.67 1.76 -21.81
CA ALA A 52 15.78 2.98 -22.63
C ALA A 52 15.25 4.20 -21.85
N ASP A 53 15.89 5.34 -22.02
CA ASP A 53 15.45 6.57 -21.36
C ASP A 53 13.99 6.88 -21.64
N SER A 54 13.51 6.58 -22.84
CA SER A 54 12.11 6.79 -23.21
C SER A 54 11.12 5.91 -22.43
N ALA A 55 11.59 4.81 -21.85
CA ALA A 55 10.76 3.89 -21.06
C ALA A 55 10.78 4.24 -19.57
N VAL A 56 11.60 5.20 -19.14
CA VAL A 56 11.71 5.59 -17.74
C VAL A 56 10.55 6.50 -17.36
N PRO A 57 9.83 6.23 -16.26
CA PRO A 57 8.77 7.13 -15.79
C PRO A 57 9.34 8.51 -15.48
N LYS A 58 8.58 9.56 -15.75
CA LYS A 58 9.02 10.93 -15.49
C LYS A 58 9.35 11.17 -14.04
N ALA A 59 8.66 10.53 -13.13
CA ALA A 59 8.87 10.71 -11.72
C ALA A 59 9.50 9.46 -11.10
N LEU A 60 10.57 8.95 -11.70
CA LEU A 60 11.27 7.81 -11.16
C LEU A 60 11.84 8.16 -9.79
N LYS A 61 11.40 7.47 -8.77
CA LYS A 61 11.84 7.72 -7.40
C LYS A 61 12.94 6.72 -7.00
N PRO A 62 13.91 7.16 -6.18
CA PRO A 62 14.92 6.24 -5.69
C PRO A 62 14.37 5.42 -4.53
N ILE A 63 15.01 4.30 -4.25
CA ILE A 63 14.72 3.59 -3.01
C ILE A 63 15.26 4.43 -1.84
N THR A 64 14.65 4.29 -0.68
CA THR A 64 15.13 4.95 0.53
C THR A 64 16.30 4.16 1.13
N ARG A 65 16.16 2.85 1.19
CA ARG A 65 17.19 1.95 1.69
C ARG A 65 16.77 0.50 1.42
N MET A 66 17.70 -0.41 1.64
CA MET A 66 17.35 -1.84 1.61
C MET A 66 16.52 -2.14 2.86
N ALA A 67 15.57 -3.05 2.74
CA ALA A 67 14.78 -3.50 3.88
C ALA A 67 15.57 -4.54 4.67
N ASP A 68 15.43 -4.50 5.98
CA ASP A 68 16.03 -5.51 6.85
C ASP A 68 14.97 -6.55 7.26
N SER A 69 15.35 -7.51 8.09
CA SER A 69 14.43 -8.58 8.51
C SER A 69 13.25 -8.07 9.33
N VAL A 70 13.43 -6.97 10.06
CA VAL A 70 12.36 -6.37 10.85
C VAL A 70 11.32 -5.75 9.90
N ASP A 71 11.77 -5.05 8.87
CA ASP A 71 10.88 -4.44 7.87
C ASP A 71 10.03 -5.50 7.18
N VAL A 72 10.67 -6.59 6.75
CA VAL A 72 9.99 -7.68 6.04
C VAL A 72 8.96 -8.36 6.94
N ARG A 73 9.32 -8.56 8.21
CA ARG A 73 8.41 -9.17 9.19
C ARG A 73 7.19 -8.28 9.42
N ARG A 74 7.40 -6.97 9.55
CA ARG A 74 6.30 -6.01 9.70
C ARG A 74 5.38 -6.01 8.49
N MET A 75 5.95 -6.00 7.32
CA MET A 75 5.19 -6.04 6.08
C MET A 75 4.30 -7.29 6.02
N ARG A 76 4.86 -8.45 6.34
CA ARG A 76 4.11 -9.71 6.32
C ARG A 76 3.01 -9.73 7.37
N GLN A 77 3.30 -9.24 8.58
CA GLN A 77 2.30 -9.15 9.63
C GLN A 77 1.17 -8.20 9.25
N ASN A 78 1.52 -7.07 8.65
CA ASN A 78 0.53 -6.11 8.17
C ASN A 78 -0.40 -6.75 7.13
N ARG A 79 0.15 -7.52 6.20
CA ARG A 79 -0.67 -8.20 5.18
C ARG A 79 -1.67 -9.16 5.81
N GLU A 80 -1.26 -9.91 6.84
CA GLU A 80 -2.17 -10.81 7.53
C GLU A 80 -3.26 -10.04 8.30
N ASP A 81 -2.89 -8.98 8.99
CA ASP A 81 -3.82 -8.18 9.77
C ASP A 81 -4.78 -7.39 8.87
N GLU A 82 -4.35 -7.01 7.68
CA GLU A 82 -5.20 -6.33 6.69
C GLU A 82 -6.38 -7.20 6.26
N LYS A 83 -6.19 -8.50 6.17
CA LYS A 83 -7.28 -9.42 5.83
C LYS A 83 -8.37 -9.38 6.87
N ARG A 84 -7.99 -9.40 8.14
CA ARG A 84 -8.95 -9.31 9.25
C ARG A 84 -9.60 -7.94 9.31
N ALA A 85 -8.81 -6.88 9.10
CA ALA A 85 -9.32 -5.52 9.10
C ALA A 85 -10.35 -5.32 7.98
N TYR A 86 -10.10 -5.90 6.82
CA TYR A 86 -11.03 -5.87 5.70
C TYR A 86 -12.38 -6.46 6.08
N HIS A 87 -12.40 -7.67 6.64
CA HIS A 87 -13.64 -8.33 7.05
C HIS A 87 -14.37 -7.57 8.16
N THR A 88 -13.63 -7.08 9.14
CA THR A 88 -14.22 -6.30 10.23
C THR A 88 -14.87 -5.02 9.70
N CYS A 89 -14.20 -4.35 8.78
CA CYS A 89 -14.74 -3.13 8.18
C CYS A 89 -16.00 -3.43 7.35
N GLN A 90 -16.02 -4.53 6.61
CA GLN A 90 -17.21 -4.95 5.86
C GLN A 90 -18.41 -5.15 6.81
N GLU A 91 -18.19 -5.79 7.94
CA GLU A 91 -19.23 -6.01 8.94
C GLU A 91 -19.74 -4.68 9.51
N CYS A 92 -18.84 -3.75 9.78
CA CYS A 92 -19.20 -2.42 10.28
C CYS A 92 -20.01 -1.62 9.26
N ILE A 93 -19.62 -1.69 7.99
CA ILE A 93 -20.35 -1.03 6.91
C ILE A 93 -21.79 -1.56 6.85
N ALA A 94 -21.96 -2.87 6.95
CA ALA A 94 -23.27 -3.50 6.95
C ALA A 94 -24.10 -3.08 8.16
N ARG A 95 -23.51 -3.05 9.35
CA ARG A 95 -24.22 -2.63 10.55
C ARG A 95 -24.68 -1.18 10.48
N HIS A 96 -23.87 -0.31 9.89
CA HIS A 96 -24.24 1.10 9.74
C HIS A 96 -25.16 1.35 8.54
N GLY A 97 -25.44 0.32 7.75
CA GLY A 97 -26.34 0.43 6.60
C GLY A 97 -25.85 1.39 5.53
N LEU A 98 -24.56 1.51 5.35
CA LEU A 98 -23.99 2.45 4.39
C LEU A 98 -23.92 1.85 2.99
N GLU A 99 -24.24 2.67 1.99
CA GLU A 99 -24.19 2.25 0.60
C GLU A 99 -22.82 2.53 0.04
N MET A 100 -21.87 1.73 0.44
CA MET A 100 -20.48 1.84 -0.03
C MET A 100 -19.90 0.43 -0.14
N LYS A 101 -18.91 0.28 -1.00
CA LYS A 101 -18.24 -1.00 -1.19
C LYS A 101 -16.77 -0.85 -0.80
N LEU A 102 -16.33 -1.69 0.12
CA LEU A 102 -14.93 -1.72 0.52
C LEU A 102 -14.11 -2.41 -0.56
N VAL A 103 -13.02 -1.78 -0.97
CA VAL A 103 -12.12 -2.31 -1.98
C VAL A 103 -10.90 -2.93 -1.33
N GLU A 104 -10.32 -2.26 -0.32
CA GLU A 104 -9.05 -2.66 0.23
C GLU A 104 -8.82 -2.06 1.59
N ALA A 105 -8.10 -2.76 2.47
CA ALA A 105 -7.63 -2.24 3.75
C ALA A 105 -6.11 -2.33 3.75
N GLU A 106 -5.43 -1.29 4.21
CA GLU A 106 -3.99 -1.23 4.17
C GLU A 106 -3.42 -0.53 5.39
N TYR A 107 -2.51 -1.18 6.11
CA TYR A 107 -1.77 -0.54 7.18
C TYR A 107 -0.55 0.19 6.62
N THR A 108 -0.18 1.30 7.21
CA THR A 108 1.15 1.87 6.96
C THR A 108 2.18 0.93 7.58
N LEU A 109 3.42 0.97 7.08
CA LEU A 109 4.44 0.04 7.57
C LEU A 109 4.67 0.16 9.07
N ASP A 110 4.65 1.39 9.61
CA ASP A 110 4.83 1.64 11.04
C ASP A 110 3.54 1.45 11.86
N ARG A 111 2.45 1.07 11.22
CA ARG A 111 1.16 0.84 11.85
C ARG A 111 0.54 2.09 12.49
N SER A 112 0.94 3.27 12.03
CA SER A 112 0.41 4.52 12.57
C SER A 112 -1.02 4.80 12.11
N LYS A 113 -1.43 4.22 11.00
CA LYS A 113 -2.82 4.35 10.52
C LYS A 113 -3.21 3.19 9.63
N ILE A 114 -4.53 3.01 9.46
CA ILE A 114 -5.10 2.08 8.51
C ILE A 114 -5.88 2.89 7.49
N MET A 115 -5.65 2.61 6.22
CA MET A 115 -6.41 3.22 5.14
C MET A 115 -7.43 2.20 4.66
N PHE A 116 -8.70 2.63 4.56
CA PHE A 116 -9.77 1.82 3.99
C PHE A 116 -10.21 2.47 2.69
N TYR A 117 -10.01 1.78 1.59
CA TYR A 117 -10.35 2.26 0.26
C TYR A 117 -11.73 1.75 -0.12
N PHE A 118 -12.59 2.65 -0.55
CA PHE A 118 -13.97 2.27 -0.87
C PHE A 118 -14.48 3.00 -2.10
N THR A 119 -15.55 2.46 -2.71
CA THR A 119 -16.28 3.12 -3.78
C THR A 119 -17.71 3.32 -3.33
N ALA A 120 -18.33 4.39 -3.80
CA ALA A 120 -19.74 4.68 -3.53
C ALA A 120 -20.31 5.50 -4.68
N ASP A 121 -21.60 5.31 -4.96
CA ASP A 121 -22.24 6.03 -6.06
C ASP A 121 -22.65 7.45 -5.68
N GLY A 122 -22.69 7.77 -4.43
CA GLY A 122 -23.08 9.08 -3.95
C GLY A 122 -22.32 9.44 -2.69
N ARG A 123 -22.79 10.48 -2.02
CA ARG A 123 -22.18 10.89 -0.78
C ARG A 123 -22.51 9.91 0.31
N VAL A 124 -21.53 9.52 1.08
CA VAL A 124 -21.70 8.66 2.23
C VAL A 124 -21.15 9.39 3.46
N ASP A 125 -21.97 9.46 4.51
CA ASP A 125 -21.52 9.99 5.79
C ASP A 125 -20.96 8.83 6.60
N PHE A 126 -19.63 8.75 6.67
CA PHE A 126 -18.98 7.65 7.36
C PHE A 126 -18.35 8.07 8.69
N ARG A 127 -18.80 9.18 9.30
CA ARG A 127 -18.26 9.64 10.59
C ARG A 127 -18.43 8.62 11.71
N GLU A 128 -19.61 8.03 11.81
CA GLU A 128 -19.87 7.01 12.83
C GLU A 128 -19.12 5.72 12.53
N LEU A 129 -18.99 5.36 11.27
CA LEU A 129 -18.19 4.21 10.86
C LEU A 129 -16.73 4.39 11.28
N VAL A 130 -16.15 5.56 11.05
CA VAL A 130 -14.76 5.86 11.41
C VAL A 130 -14.56 5.77 12.92
N LYS A 131 -15.51 6.28 13.72
CA LYS A 131 -15.44 6.18 15.17
C LYS A 131 -15.45 4.73 15.63
N ASP A 132 -16.31 3.92 15.04
CA ASP A 132 -16.45 2.51 15.38
C ASP A 132 -15.15 1.77 15.05
N LEU A 133 -14.62 1.98 13.85
CA LEU A 133 -13.35 1.37 13.43
C LEU A 133 -12.18 1.81 14.32
N ALA A 134 -12.11 3.08 14.66
CA ALA A 134 -11.05 3.59 15.53
C ALA A 134 -11.12 2.93 16.92
N GLY A 135 -12.33 2.68 17.43
CA GLY A 135 -12.52 1.99 18.68
C GLY A 135 -12.11 0.52 18.64
N ILE A 136 -12.30 -0.14 17.49
CA ILE A 136 -11.94 -1.54 17.31
C ILE A 136 -10.42 -1.68 17.13
N PHE A 137 -9.82 -0.87 16.26
CA PHE A 137 -8.41 -1.03 15.89
C PHE A 137 -7.44 -0.22 16.73
N HIS A 138 -7.94 0.73 17.52
CA HIS A 138 -7.11 1.58 18.37
C HIS A 138 -5.98 2.29 17.60
N THR A 139 -6.28 2.71 16.38
CA THR A 139 -5.32 3.41 15.54
C THR A 139 -6.06 4.42 14.65
N ARG A 140 -5.34 5.30 14.02
CA ARG A 140 -5.93 6.31 13.15
C ARG A 140 -6.55 5.62 11.93
N ILE A 141 -7.79 5.99 11.61
CA ILE A 141 -8.50 5.46 10.45
C ILE A 141 -8.53 6.55 9.38
N GLU A 142 -8.15 6.19 8.16
CA GLU A 142 -8.21 7.12 7.05
C GLU A 142 -9.07 6.52 5.95
N PRO A 143 -10.31 7.02 5.77
CA PRO A 143 -11.14 6.56 4.67
C PRO A 143 -10.68 7.22 3.37
N VAL A 144 -10.56 6.43 2.30
CA VAL A 144 -10.11 6.92 1.00
C VAL A 144 -11.15 6.53 -0.04
N SER A 145 -11.71 7.52 -0.72
CA SER A 145 -12.69 7.27 -1.75
C SER A 145 -12.04 7.13 -3.11
N TYR A 146 -12.36 6.03 -3.81
CA TYR A 146 -11.99 5.89 -5.19
C TYR A 146 -13.14 6.47 -5.97
N THR A 147 -13.03 7.65 -6.43
CA THR A 147 -14.14 8.28 -7.07
C THR A 147 -14.31 7.85 -8.48
N HIS A 148 -13.60 7.09 -9.05
CA HIS A 148 -13.77 6.54 -10.23
C HIS A 148 -12.64 6.48 -10.81
N LEU A 149 -12.56 5.77 -11.28
CA LEU A 149 -11.74 5.17 -11.79
C LEU A 149 -11.88 5.18 -13.17
N THR A 150 -12.24 5.84 -13.66
CA THR A 150 -12.31 5.80 -15.06
C THR A 150 -11.18 6.37 -15.73
#